data_ebf48cd9fab55eeb5225d6eb4e20bf6b
#
_entry.id   ebf48cd9fab55eeb5225d6eb4e20bf6b
#
_cell.length_a   1.000
_cell.length_b   1.000
_cell.length_c   1.000
_cell.angle_alpha   90.00
_cell.angle_beta   90.00
_cell.angle_gamma   90.00
#
_symmetry.space_group_name_H-M   'P 1'
#
loop_
_entity.id
_entity.type
_entity.pdbx_description
1 polymer ?
#
loop_
_entity_poly.entity_id
_entity_poly.type
_entity_poly.pdbx_seq_one_letter_code
_entity_poly.pdbx_strand_id
1 'polypeptide(L)'
;ARCMDCGVPFCHSGVMINRMVSGCPLHNLMPEFNDLVYHGMDDYAYARLNKTNNFPEFTSHVCPAPCEGACNAGLVNNPVTIRNIEQYVIENAFEHGLVKPNKPAKRSGKKVAVIGSGPAGLACADELNKAGHSVTVYERADRAGGLLMYGVPNMKLDKKLVERRVKLLEEAGVSFVLNSEVGVKLASSTLMEEYDAVVLCTGATVPRDLPVAGRELEGIYFAKNYLESVTKSLLNSNLEDGLAIDAKDKDVVIIGGGDTGNDCMATVIRQGCRSVRQLEINPCLPHSRTADNPWPQFPRIFKTDYGQEEAIHKFKQDPREFCITTKEFLGEDGKVSGLRLCQNEWKQINGRMVPADIPGTEHVVPAQLVLLAMGFVGSEERLFEEFKLAKAPNGS
;
A
#
# COMPACT_ATOMS: atom_id res chain seq x y z
N ALA A 1 21.58 -8.87 19.42
CA ALA A 1 21.21 -7.65 18.75
C ALA A 1 22.31 -7.23 17.79
N ARG A 2 21.95 -6.89 16.53
CA ARG A 2 22.94 -6.43 15.52
C ARG A 2 22.93 -4.91 15.36
N CYS A 3 22.03 -4.21 16.05
CA CYS A 3 22.03 -2.76 16.08
C CYS A 3 23.31 -2.27 16.77
N MET A 4 24.03 -1.35 16.11
CA MET A 4 25.33 -0.87 16.59
C MET A 4 25.21 0.43 17.39
N ASP A 5 24.01 0.90 17.64
CA ASP A 5 23.73 2.20 18.30
C ASP A 5 24.57 3.33 17.69
N CYS A 6 24.40 3.53 16.36
CA CYS A 6 25.23 4.44 15.60
C CYS A 6 25.08 5.89 16.07
N GLY A 7 26.18 6.62 16.28
CA GLY A 7 26.13 8.05 16.60
C GLY A 7 25.50 8.92 15.49
N VAL A 8 25.54 8.45 14.23
CA VAL A 8 24.79 9.00 13.09
C VAL A 8 23.96 7.90 12.46
N PRO A 9 22.73 7.65 12.95
CA PRO A 9 21.90 6.56 12.51
C PRO A 9 21.12 6.95 11.23
N PHE A 10 21.60 6.54 10.07
CA PHE A 10 20.93 6.79 8.79
C PHE A 10 19.56 6.13 8.70
N CYS A 11 19.29 5.09 9.48
CA CYS A 11 18.01 4.40 9.51
C CYS A 11 16.82 5.31 9.82
N HIS A 12 17.00 6.38 10.60
CA HIS A 12 15.92 7.33 10.91
C HIS A 12 16.11 8.73 10.29
N SER A 13 16.99 8.88 9.30
CA SER A 13 17.28 10.20 8.69
C SER A 13 16.10 10.81 7.94
N GLY A 14 15.29 10.00 7.25
CA GLY A 14 14.13 10.46 6.50
C GLY A 14 14.42 11.43 5.35
N VAL A 15 15.68 11.47 4.86
CA VAL A 15 16.14 12.44 3.85
C VAL A 15 15.69 12.02 2.46
N MET A 16 15.24 12.98 1.66
CA MET A 16 14.95 12.73 0.23
C MET A 16 16.24 12.83 -0.59
N ILE A 17 16.64 11.73 -1.23
CA ILE A 17 17.77 11.66 -2.14
C ILE A 17 17.27 11.16 -3.49
N ASN A 18 17.48 11.93 -4.58
CA ASN A 18 17.02 11.58 -5.92
C ASN A 18 15.54 11.18 -5.96
N ARG A 19 14.67 11.94 -5.27
CA ARG A 19 13.21 11.73 -5.16
C ARG A 19 12.80 10.42 -4.46
N MET A 20 13.71 9.75 -3.77
CA MET A 20 13.43 8.58 -2.95
C MET A 20 13.84 8.84 -1.51
N VAL A 21 13.05 8.33 -0.56
CA VAL A 21 13.36 8.49 0.86
C VAL A 21 14.51 7.55 1.24
N SER A 22 15.46 8.09 2.02
CA SER A 22 16.54 7.34 2.67
C SER A 22 16.30 7.36 4.17
N GLY A 23 16.22 6.20 4.80
CA GLY A 23 15.84 6.10 6.21
C GLY A 23 14.32 6.26 6.42
N CYS A 24 13.88 6.28 7.67
CA CYS A 24 12.48 6.37 8.04
C CYS A 24 11.94 7.80 7.93
N PRO A 25 10.91 8.07 7.12
CA PRO A 25 10.32 9.41 6.99
C PRO A 25 9.59 9.88 8.25
N LEU A 26 9.24 8.97 9.16
CA LEU A 26 8.68 9.29 10.49
C LEU A 26 9.77 9.59 11.54
N HIS A 27 11.03 9.42 11.18
CA HIS A 27 12.17 9.56 12.10
C HIS A 27 12.06 8.65 13.33
N ASN A 28 11.56 7.40 13.13
CA ASN A 28 11.48 6.41 14.21
C ASN A 28 12.85 6.22 14.87
N LEU A 29 12.85 6.08 16.19
CA LEU A 29 14.05 6.06 17.02
C LEU A 29 14.63 4.63 17.14
N MET A 30 15.05 4.05 15.99
CA MET A 30 15.46 2.64 15.90
C MET A 30 16.56 2.23 16.87
N PRO A 31 17.68 2.96 17.02
CA PRO A 31 18.72 2.57 17.96
C PRO A 31 18.19 2.43 19.38
N GLU A 32 17.36 3.39 19.80
CA GLU A 32 16.85 3.44 21.17
C GLU A 32 15.88 2.28 21.48
N PHE A 33 14.87 2.04 20.64
CA PHE A 33 13.98 0.91 20.92
C PHE A 33 14.64 -0.45 20.69
N ASN A 34 15.62 -0.56 19.78
CA ASN A 34 16.41 -1.78 19.62
C ASN A 34 17.25 -2.10 20.85
N ASP A 35 17.85 -1.08 21.50
CA ASP A 35 18.60 -1.23 22.72
C ASP A 35 17.69 -1.65 23.89
N LEU A 36 16.52 -1.01 24.00
CA LEU A 36 15.51 -1.35 25.01
C LEU A 36 15.03 -2.80 24.87
N VAL A 37 14.76 -3.27 23.66
CA VAL A 37 14.41 -4.68 23.39
C VAL A 37 15.57 -5.61 23.77
N TYR A 38 16.81 -5.23 23.46
CA TYR A 38 17.99 -6.02 23.82
C TYR A 38 18.13 -6.23 25.33
N HIS A 39 17.76 -5.23 26.13
CA HIS A 39 17.81 -5.28 27.60
C HIS A 39 16.52 -5.82 28.22
N GLY A 40 15.54 -6.28 27.44
CA GLY A 40 14.26 -6.81 27.94
C GLY A 40 13.33 -5.74 28.53
N MET A 41 13.50 -4.49 28.13
CA MET A 41 12.72 -3.33 28.60
C MET A 41 11.58 -3.04 27.61
N ASP A 42 10.70 -4.03 27.38
CA ASP A 42 9.70 -4.01 26.28
C ASP A 42 8.65 -2.91 26.43
N ASP A 43 8.23 -2.56 27.63
CA ASP A 43 7.31 -1.45 27.92
C ASP A 43 7.91 -0.09 27.50
N TYR A 44 9.19 0.14 27.79
CA TYR A 44 9.91 1.33 27.35
C TYR A 44 10.15 1.31 25.84
N ALA A 45 10.43 0.14 25.25
CA ALA A 45 10.58 -0.01 23.82
C ALA A 45 9.28 0.36 23.08
N TYR A 46 8.12 -0.11 23.58
CA TYR A 46 6.82 0.29 23.05
C TYR A 46 6.58 1.80 23.19
N ALA A 47 6.79 2.35 24.38
CA ALA A 47 6.62 3.80 24.59
C ALA A 47 7.50 4.63 23.65
N ARG A 48 8.72 4.15 23.36
CA ARG A 48 9.65 4.82 22.44
C ARG A 48 9.22 4.73 20.99
N LEU A 49 8.79 3.56 20.53
CA LEU A 49 8.27 3.34 19.18
C LEU A 49 6.98 4.14 18.92
N ASN A 50 6.04 4.09 19.86
CA ASN A 50 4.74 4.77 19.77
C ASN A 50 4.86 6.32 19.78
N LYS A 51 6.02 6.86 20.15
CA LYS A 51 6.25 8.31 20.14
C LYS A 51 6.24 8.91 18.72
N THR A 52 6.66 8.14 17.73
CA THR A 52 6.79 8.57 16.34
C THR A 52 5.95 7.77 15.36
N ASN A 53 5.47 6.58 15.74
CA ASN A 53 4.65 5.71 14.91
C ASN A 53 3.32 5.40 15.60
N ASN A 54 2.20 5.90 15.05
CA ASN A 54 0.87 5.65 15.60
C ASN A 54 0.44 4.19 15.48
N PHE A 55 0.87 3.50 14.42
CA PHE A 55 0.36 2.17 14.06
C PHE A 55 1.48 1.20 13.65
N PRO A 56 2.38 0.82 14.57
CA PRO A 56 3.45 -0.12 14.27
C PRO A 56 2.94 -1.47 13.75
N GLU A 57 1.75 -1.91 14.19
CA GLU A 57 1.11 -3.13 13.70
C GLU A 57 0.75 -3.11 12.22
N PHE A 58 0.57 -1.92 11.61
CA PHE A 58 0.35 -1.81 10.17
C PHE A 58 1.68 -1.67 9.44
N THR A 59 2.54 -0.76 9.89
CA THR A 59 3.82 -0.51 9.23
C THR A 59 4.74 -1.73 9.26
N SER A 60 4.71 -2.53 10.31
CA SER A 60 5.49 -3.77 10.40
C SER A 60 5.10 -4.82 9.34
N HIS A 61 3.89 -4.75 8.79
CA HIS A 61 3.43 -5.66 7.74
C HIS A 61 3.58 -5.09 6.33
N VAL A 62 3.36 -3.78 6.14
CA VAL A 62 3.23 -3.20 4.79
C VAL A 62 4.30 -2.18 4.42
N CYS A 63 5.13 -1.72 5.37
CA CYS A 63 6.18 -0.75 5.08
C CYS A 63 7.31 -1.38 4.25
N PRO A 64 7.79 -0.71 3.17
CA PRO A 64 8.94 -1.18 2.39
C PRO A 64 10.29 -1.09 3.14
N ALA A 65 10.28 -0.60 4.38
CA ALA A 65 11.41 -0.49 5.29
C ALA A 65 12.64 0.25 4.70
N PRO A 66 12.49 1.52 4.27
CA PRO A 66 13.63 2.29 3.78
C PRO A 66 14.71 2.49 4.86
N CYS A 67 14.34 2.36 6.13
CA CYS A 67 15.26 2.33 7.25
C CYS A 67 16.26 1.18 7.20
N GLU A 68 15.84 -0.01 6.78
CA GLU A 68 16.73 -1.17 6.59
C GLU A 68 17.67 -0.94 5.42
N GLY A 69 17.19 -0.35 4.32
CA GLY A 69 18.02 0.01 3.17
C GLY A 69 19.10 1.06 3.46
N ALA A 70 18.90 1.89 4.49
CA ALA A 70 19.82 2.92 4.93
C ALA A 70 20.59 2.55 6.23
N CYS A 71 20.39 1.34 6.76
CA CYS A 71 21.06 0.89 7.97
C CYS A 71 22.57 0.78 7.78
N ASN A 72 23.37 1.41 8.66
CA ASN A 72 24.83 1.38 8.61
C ASN A 72 25.40 -0.06 8.72
N ALA A 73 24.73 -0.95 9.46
CA ALA A 73 25.13 -2.35 9.55
C ALA A 73 25.09 -3.06 8.17
N GLY A 74 24.25 -2.57 7.26
CA GLY A 74 24.16 -3.07 5.89
C GLY A 74 25.40 -2.78 5.02
N LEU A 75 26.31 -1.91 5.46
CA LEU A 75 27.58 -1.66 4.78
C LEU A 75 28.62 -2.76 5.03
N VAL A 76 28.50 -3.47 6.15
CA VAL A 76 29.45 -4.49 6.58
C VAL A 76 28.88 -5.90 6.42
N ASN A 77 27.57 -6.04 6.69
CA ASN A 77 26.83 -7.29 6.67
C ASN A 77 25.37 -7.01 6.30
N ASN A 78 24.45 -7.90 6.67
CA ASN A 78 23.00 -7.65 6.48
C ASN A 78 22.53 -6.52 7.41
N PRO A 79 21.61 -5.66 6.96
CA PRO A 79 20.99 -4.65 7.82
C PRO A 79 20.24 -5.27 9.00
N VAL A 80 19.97 -4.47 10.02
CA VAL A 80 19.08 -4.86 11.12
C VAL A 80 17.66 -5.04 10.55
N THR A 81 16.97 -6.11 10.94
CA THR A 81 15.58 -6.38 10.56
C THR A 81 14.63 -5.51 11.40
N ILE A 82 14.66 -4.21 11.14
CA ILE A 82 13.98 -3.19 11.96
C ILE A 82 12.47 -3.43 11.98
N ARG A 83 11.88 -3.69 10.82
CA ARG A 83 10.45 -3.95 10.68
C ARG A 83 9.97 -5.13 11.53
N ASN A 84 10.75 -6.20 11.61
CA ASN A 84 10.41 -7.35 12.47
C ASN A 84 10.54 -7.02 13.97
N ILE A 85 11.48 -6.14 14.33
CA ILE A 85 11.59 -5.68 15.73
C ILE A 85 10.40 -4.80 16.08
N GLU A 86 9.99 -3.88 15.20
CA GLU A 86 8.77 -3.08 15.38
C GLU A 86 7.53 -3.99 15.57
N GLN A 87 7.42 -5.06 14.76
CA GLN A 87 6.35 -6.04 14.90
C GLN A 87 6.37 -6.74 16.27
N TYR A 88 7.54 -7.20 16.70
CA TYR A 88 7.71 -7.80 18.03
C TYR A 88 7.26 -6.83 19.11
N VAL A 89 7.73 -5.59 19.09
CA VAL A 89 7.43 -4.58 20.11
C VAL A 89 5.93 -4.32 20.22
N ILE A 90 5.24 -4.14 19.08
CA ILE A 90 3.82 -3.81 19.11
C ILE A 90 2.94 -5.01 19.49
N GLU A 91 3.22 -6.21 18.96
CA GLU A 91 2.42 -7.39 19.30
C GLU A 91 2.64 -7.78 20.76
N ASN A 92 3.87 -7.72 21.27
CA ASN A 92 4.16 -7.91 22.69
C ASN A 92 3.41 -6.88 23.56
N ALA A 93 3.36 -5.61 23.13
CA ALA A 93 2.64 -4.57 23.85
C ALA A 93 1.12 -4.82 23.89
N PHE A 94 0.51 -5.35 22.82
CA PHE A 94 -0.89 -5.77 22.82
C PHE A 94 -1.12 -6.98 23.73
N GLU A 95 -0.26 -7.99 23.65
CA GLU A 95 -0.37 -9.21 24.44
C GLU A 95 -0.32 -8.93 25.96
N HIS A 96 0.54 -7.99 26.37
CA HIS A 96 0.68 -7.61 27.78
C HIS A 96 -0.24 -6.44 28.20
N GLY A 97 -1.17 -6.01 27.35
CA GLY A 97 -2.15 -4.96 27.67
C GLY A 97 -1.55 -3.57 27.89
N LEU A 98 -0.38 -3.30 27.30
CA LEU A 98 0.27 -1.99 27.35
C LEU A 98 -0.39 -0.99 26.42
N VAL A 99 -0.95 -1.47 25.29
CA VAL A 99 -1.69 -0.64 24.34
C VAL A 99 -3.09 -0.34 24.89
N LYS A 100 -3.34 0.93 25.19
CA LYS A 100 -4.61 1.39 25.77
C LYS A 100 -5.22 2.52 24.95
N PRO A 101 -6.56 2.69 25.00
CA PRO A 101 -7.23 3.84 24.39
C PRO A 101 -6.66 5.16 24.95
N ASN A 102 -6.16 6.01 24.08
CA ASN A 102 -5.56 7.29 24.47
C ASN A 102 -6.63 8.38 24.60
N LYS A 103 -7.27 8.45 25.76
CA LYS A 103 -8.30 9.47 26.06
C LYS A 103 -7.63 10.78 26.46
N PRO A 104 -7.95 11.92 25.79
CA PRO A 104 -7.40 13.20 26.21
C PRO A 104 -7.90 13.60 27.59
N ALA A 105 -7.03 14.19 28.41
CA ALA A 105 -7.37 14.64 29.74
C ALA A 105 -8.40 15.79 29.74
N LYS A 106 -8.42 16.60 28.68
CA LYS A 106 -9.33 17.75 28.50
C LYS A 106 -9.73 17.88 27.03
N ARG A 107 -11.02 18.10 26.78
CA ARG A 107 -11.52 18.44 25.43
C ARG A 107 -11.35 19.93 25.15
N SER A 108 -10.96 20.25 23.91
CA SER A 108 -10.75 21.61 23.44
C SER A 108 -12.04 22.37 23.11
N GLY A 109 -13.14 21.62 22.97
CA GLY A 109 -14.42 22.14 22.47
C GLY A 109 -14.48 22.26 20.94
N LYS A 110 -13.39 21.98 20.22
CA LYS A 110 -13.32 22.00 18.74
C LYS A 110 -13.72 20.66 18.15
N LYS A 111 -14.47 20.72 17.03
CA LYS A 111 -14.93 19.56 16.25
C LYS A 111 -14.16 19.50 14.94
N VAL A 112 -13.62 18.35 14.60
CA VAL A 112 -12.90 18.14 13.34
C VAL A 112 -13.49 16.94 12.58
N ALA A 113 -13.82 17.15 11.30
CA ALA A 113 -14.19 16.08 10.40
C ALA A 113 -12.94 15.60 9.63
N VAL A 114 -12.70 14.28 9.61
CA VAL A 114 -11.66 13.64 8.80
C VAL A 114 -12.36 12.83 7.72
N ILE A 115 -12.04 13.10 6.45
CA ILE A 115 -12.67 12.42 5.31
C ILE A 115 -11.72 11.35 4.77
N GLY A 116 -12.10 10.09 4.95
CA GLY A 116 -11.33 8.90 4.66
C GLY A 116 -10.68 8.29 5.91
N SER A 117 -10.83 6.99 6.06
CA SER A 117 -10.30 6.19 7.16
C SER A 117 -9.08 5.35 6.79
N GLY A 118 -8.39 5.68 5.69
CA GLY A 118 -7.11 5.08 5.35
C GLY A 118 -6.02 5.40 6.38
N PRO A 119 -4.77 4.92 6.21
CA PRO A 119 -3.69 5.14 7.18
C PRO A 119 -3.52 6.61 7.59
N ALA A 120 -3.59 7.52 6.62
CA ALA A 120 -3.47 8.95 6.86
C ALA A 120 -4.62 9.50 7.71
N GLY A 121 -5.87 9.10 7.40
CA GLY A 121 -7.04 9.52 8.15
C GLY A 121 -7.07 8.99 9.57
N LEU A 122 -6.71 7.71 9.76
CA LEU A 122 -6.60 7.12 11.09
C LEU A 122 -5.54 7.82 11.94
N ALA A 123 -4.35 8.09 11.37
CA ALA A 123 -3.27 8.80 12.08
C ALA A 123 -3.68 10.25 12.41
N CYS A 124 -4.29 10.96 11.47
CA CYS A 124 -4.82 12.30 11.69
C CYS A 124 -5.85 12.30 12.82
N ALA A 125 -6.79 11.34 12.81
CA ALA A 125 -7.81 11.22 13.85
C ALA A 125 -7.22 10.92 15.23
N ASP A 126 -6.21 10.04 15.30
CA ASP A 126 -5.51 9.71 16.54
C ASP A 126 -4.83 10.95 17.14
N GLU A 127 -4.04 11.66 16.33
CA GLU A 127 -3.32 12.86 16.81
C GLU A 127 -4.26 14.01 17.18
N LEU A 128 -5.31 14.26 16.41
CA LEU A 128 -6.31 15.28 16.75
C LEU A 128 -7.08 14.92 18.03
N ASN A 129 -7.41 13.63 18.23
CA ASN A 129 -8.06 13.18 19.45
C ASN A 129 -7.12 13.32 20.66
N LYS A 130 -5.85 12.95 20.55
CA LYS A 130 -4.82 13.16 21.59
C LYS A 130 -4.67 14.63 21.96
N ALA A 131 -4.77 15.54 20.97
CA ALA A 131 -4.77 16.99 21.19
C ALA A 131 -6.06 17.53 21.86
N GLY A 132 -7.06 16.67 22.07
CA GLY A 132 -8.31 17.01 22.78
C GLY A 132 -9.46 17.44 21.88
N HIS A 133 -9.34 17.36 20.55
CA HIS A 133 -10.44 17.68 19.64
C HIS A 133 -11.48 16.56 19.62
N SER A 134 -12.74 16.91 19.32
CA SER A 134 -13.78 15.94 19.00
C SER A 134 -13.68 15.58 17.53
N VAL A 135 -13.34 14.32 17.21
CA VAL A 135 -13.04 13.88 15.86
C VAL A 135 -14.10 12.93 15.35
N THR A 136 -14.60 13.20 14.14
CA THR A 136 -15.47 12.29 13.39
C THR A 136 -14.79 11.92 12.08
N VAL A 137 -14.61 10.62 11.82
CA VAL A 137 -14.06 10.08 10.59
C VAL A 137 -15.21 9.61 9.69
N TYR A 138 -15.30 10.16 8.50
CA TYR A 138 -16.27 9.75 7.47
C TYR A 138 -15.62 8.81 6.48
N GLU A 139 -16.20 7.62 6.32
CA GLU A 139 -15.70 6.58 5.43
C GLU A 139 -16.79 6.14 4.46
N ARG A 140 -16.48 6.09 3.17
CA ARG A 140 -17.42 5.65 2.13
C ARG A 140 -17.68 4.14 2.13
N ALA A 141 -16.71 3.35 2.60
CA ALA A 141 -16.82 1.90 2.70
C ALA A 141 -17.62 1.47 3.94
N ASP A 142 -17.99 0.22 3.97
CA ASP A 142 -18.69 -0.44 5.07
C ASP A 142 -17.79 -0.77 6.28
N ARG A 143 -16.46 -0.66 6.10
CA ARG A 143 -15.44 -0.84 7.16
C ARG A 143 -14.38 0.24 7.06
N ALA A 144 -13.89 0.67 8.22
CA ALA A 144 -12.77 1.60 8.29
C ALA A 144 -11.43 0.91 7.97
N GLY A 145 -10.45 1.69 7.50
CA GLY A 145 -9.09 1.23 7.22
C GLY A 145 -8.61 1.53 5.79
N GLY A 146 -9.50 1.93 4.88
CA GLY A 146 -9.14 2.25 3.48
C GLY A 146 -8.40 1.09 2.81
N LEU A 147 -7.21 1.36 2.25
CA LEU A 147 -6.39 0.31 1.59
C LEU A 147 -5.85 -0.73 2.57
N LEU A 148 -5.70 -0.44 3.87
CA LEU A 148 -5.34 -1.45 4.87
C LEU A 148 -6.43 -2.51 5.00
N MET A 149 -7.69 -2.11 4.86
CA MET A 149 -8.84 -3.02 4.90
C MET A 149 -9.02 -3.74 3.57
N TYR A 150 -9.06 -3.02 2.43
CA TYR A 150 -9.53 -3.56 1.17
C TYR A 150 -8.50 -3.58 0.03
N GLY A 151 -7.35 -2.91 0.17
CA GLY A 151 -6.30 -2.90 -0.85
C GLY A 151 -5.19 -3.91 -0.61
N VAL A 152 -4.87 -4.18 0.64
CA VAL A 152 -3.87 -5.20 1.04
C VAL A 152 -4.59 -6.52 1.30
N PRO A 153 -4.13 -7.67 0.77
CA PRO A 153 -4.78 -8.95 1.03
C PRO A 153 -4.61 -9.41 2.49
N ASN A 154 -5.57 -10.23 2.96
CA ASN A 154 -5.60 -10.68 4.35
C ASN A 154 -4.36 -11.48 4.78
N MET A 155 -3.74 -12.23 3.86
CA MET A 155 -2.51 -12.98 4.16
C MET A 155 -1.28 -12.09 4.43
N LYS A 156 -1.29 -10.83 3.95
CA LYS A 156 -0.23 -9.86 4.21
C LYS A 156 -0.51 -9.00 5.44
N LEU A 157 -1.77 -8.66 5.66
CA LEU A 157 -2.24 -7.90 6.83
C LEU A 157 -3.61 -8.44 7.26
N ASP A 158 -3.64 -9.18 8.38
CA ASP A 158 -4.90 -9.69 8.93
C ASP A 158 -5.82 -8.53 9.31
N LYS A 159 -7.07 -8.58 8.83
CA LYS A 159 -8.05 -7.51 9.04
C LYS A 159 -8.45 -7.35 10.51
N LYS A 160 -8.27 -8.38 11.31
CA LYS A 160 -8.41 -8.29 12.77
C LYS A 160 -7.48 -7.27 13.42
N LEU A 161 -6.28 -7.05 12.85
CA LEU A 161 -5.36 -6.01 13.31
C LEU A 161 -5.91 -4.61 13.03
N VAL A 162 -6.53 -4.42 11.86
CA VAL A 162 -7.18 -3.16 11.50
C VAL A 162 -8.39 -2.91 12.40
N GLU A 163 -9.25 -3.90 12.58
CA GLU A 163 -10.43 -3.82 13.46
C GLU A 163 -10.03 -3.55 14.91
N ARG A 164 -8.98 -4.23 15.42
CA ARG A 164 -8.42 -4.01 16.75
C ARG A 164 -8.04 -2.55 16.97
N ARG A 165 -7.36 -1.93 16.01
CA ARG A 165 -6.94 -0.53 16.09
C ARG A 165 -8.11 0.43 15.97
N VAL A 166 -9.03 0.22 15.05
CA VAL A 166 -10.25 1.05 14.90
C VAL A 166 -11.03 1.06 16.21
N LYS A 167 -11.25 -0.11 16.83
CA LYS A 167 -11.92 -0.22 18.13
C LYS A 167 -11.21 0.57 19.24
N LEU A 168 -9.87 0.55 19.29
CA LEU A 168 -9.12 1.35 20.26
C LEU A 168 -9.30 2.86 20.03
N LEU A 169 -9.39 3.31 18.79
CA LEU A 169 -9.66 4.71 18.47
C LEU A 169 -11.10 5.10 18.87
N GLU A 170 -12.08 4.23 18.66
CA GLU A 170 -13.45 4.42 19.12
C GLU A 170 -13.51 4.51 20.66
N GLU A 171 -12.86 3.62 21.35
CA GLU A 171 -12.74 3.63 22.82
C GLU A 171 -11.99 4.86 23.34
N ALA A 172 -11.08 5.44 22.55
CA ALA A 172 -10.39 6.69 22.84
C ALA A 172 -11.29 7.93 22.62
N GLY A 173 -12.43 7.77 21.92
CA GLY A 173 -13.41 8.81 21.68
C GLY A 173 -13.41 9.39 20.27
N VAL A 174 -12.83 8.71 19.28
CA VAL A 174 -13.01 9.01 17.85
C VAL A 174 -14.32 8.38 17.38
N SER A 175 -15.13 9.13 16.64
CA SER A 175 -16.37 8.64 16.02
C SER A 175 -16.12 8.24 14.57
N PHE A 176 -16.71 7.12 14.13
CA PHE A 176 -16.67 6.66 12.74
C PHE A 176 -18.07 6.64 12.14
N VAL A 177 -18.22 7.22 10.93
CA VAL A 177 -19.46 7.23 10.15
C VAL A 177 -19.16 6.49 8.84
N LEU A 178 -19.51 5.23 8.80
CA LEU A 178 -19.29 4.34 7.65
C LEU A 178 -20.40 4.50 6.60
N ASN A 179 -20.18 3.95 5.39
CA ASN A 179 -21.10 4.05 4.24
C ASN A 179 -21.48 5.50 3.89
N SER A 180 -20.60 6.44 4.21
CA SER A 180 -20.83 7.89 4.13
C SER A 180 -19.85 8.54 3.16
N GLU A 181 -20.21 8.53 1.88
CA GLU A 181 -19.39 9.15 0.83
C GLU A 181 -19.70 10.65 0.76
N VAL A 182 -18.71 11.44 1.19
CA VAL A 182 -18.79 12.91 1.14
C VAL A 182 -18.82 13.38 -0.31
N GLY A 183 -19.70 14.34 -0.60
CA GLY A 183 -19.97 14.82 -1.95
C GLY A 183 -20.94 13.95 -2.76
N VAL A 184 -21.41 12.81 -2.20
CA VAL A 184 -22.45 11.96 -2.81
C VAL A 184 -23.63 11.78 -1.86
N LYS A 185 -23.37 11.18 -0.71
CA LYS A 185 -24.40 10.91 0.32
C LYS A 185 -24.47 12.00 1.38
N LEU A 186 -23.36 12.70 1.60
CA LEU A 186 -23.23 13.77 2.57
C LEU A 186 -22.64 15.01 1.87
N ALA A 187 -23.37 16.11 1.88
CA ALA A 187 -22.92 17.35 1.26
C ALA A 187 -21.68 17.92 1.99
N SER A 188 -20.70 18.40 1.22
CA SER A 188 -19.51 19.06 1.76
C SER A 188 -19.85 20.32 2.56
N SER A 189 -20.89 21.07 2.14
CA SER A 189 -21.39 22.26 2.85
C SER A 189 -21.84 21.95 4.28
N THR A 190 -22.50 20.81 4.51
CA THR A 190 -22.91 20.37 5.86
C THR A 190 -21.70 20.23 6.78
N LEU A 191 -20.62 19.64 6.28
CA LEU A 191 -19.39 19.50 7.08
C LEU A 191 -18.73 20.84 7.38
N MET A 192 -18.77 21.77 6.42
CA MET A 192 -18.21 23.12 6.61
C MET A 192 -19.01 23.96 7.62
N GLU A 193 -20.30 23.66 7.81
CA GLU A 193 -21.17 24.34 8.78
C GLU A 193 -21.08 23.72 10.19
N GLU A 194 -20.94 22.39 10.28
CA GLU A 194 -21.02 21.66 11.55
C GLU A 194 -19.67 21.49 12.27
N TYR A 195 -18.55 21.64 11.54
CA TYR A 195 -17.20 21.40 12.05
C TYR A 195 -16.33 22.66 12.02
N ASP A 196 -15.46 22.80 13.00
CA ASP A 196 -14.46 23.87 13.04
C ASP A 196 -13.37 23.71 11.97
N ALA A 197 -13.11 22.46 11.57
CA ALA A 197 -12.17 22.13 10.49
C ALA A 197 -12.55 20.81 9.80
N VAL A 198 -12.18 20.69 8.52
CA VAL A 198 -12.32 19.48 7.70
C VAL A 198 -10.96 19.11 7.14
N VAL A 199 -10.56 17.85 7.30
CA VAL A 199 -9.29 17.32 6.78
C VAL A 199 -9.57 16.23 5.75
N LEU A 200 -9.03 16.40 4.53
CA LEU A 200 -9.17 15.42 3.47
C LEU A 200 -8.03 14.39 3.53
N CYS A 201 -8.37 13.13 3.81
CA CYS A 201 -7.45 12.00 3.89
C CYS A 201 -7.88 10.87 2.93
N THR A 202 -8.39 11.24 1.74
CA THR A 202 -9.06 10.34 0.81
C THR A 202 -8.10 9.45 0.00
N GLY A 203 -6.81 9.73 0.02
CA GLY A 203 -5.79 9.00 -0.73
C GLY A 203 -5.90 9.20 -2.25
N ALA A 204 -5.02 8.56 -2.99
CA ALA A 204 -5.08 8.47 -4.45
C ALA A 204 -5.97 7.29 -4.84
N THR A 205 -7.13 7.58 -5.46
CA THR A 205 -8.16 6.57 -5.76
C THR A 205 -8.46 6.42 -7.24
N VAL A 206 -8.00 7.37 -8.07
CA VAL A 206 -8.13 7.31 -9.54
C VAL A 206 -7.03 6.39 -10.09
N PRO A 207 -7.38 5.17 -10.56
CA PRO A 207 -6.37 4.24 -11.05
C PRO A 207 -5.82 4.69 -12.41
N ARG A 208 -4.57 4.36 -12.68
CA ARG A 208 -4.01 4.47 -14.02
C ARG A 208 -4.61 3.41 -14.91
N ASP A 209 -5.21 3.83 -16.01
CA ASP A 209 -5.82 2.92 -16.99
C ASP A 209 -4.87 2.66 -18.18
N LEU A 210 -5.21 1.64 -18.97
CA LEU A 210 -4.53 1.26 -20.19
C LEU A 210 -5.53 1.31 -21.36
N PRO A 211 -5.71 2.47 -22.00
CA PRO A 211 -6.73 2.69 -23.04
C PRO A 211 -6.29 2.13 -24.40
N VAL A 212 -6.12 0.82 -24.50
CA VAL A 212 -5.87 0.09 -25.75
C VAL A 212 -7.13 -0.63 -26.20
N ALA A 213 -7.17 -1.07 -27.46
CA ALA A 213 -8.30 -1.80 -28.02
C ALA A 213 -8.68 -3.02 -27.16
N GLY A 214 -9.98 -3.27 -26.99
CA GLY A 214 -10.51 -4.37 -26.16
C GLY A 214 -10.54 -4.07 -24.67
N ARG A 215 -10.25 -2.82 -24.21
CA ARG A 215 -10.28 -2.45 -22.79
C ARG A 215 -11.65 -2.65 -22.13
N GLU A 216 -12.70 -2.60 -22.92
CA GLU A 216 -14.10 -2.77 -22.51
C GLU A 216 -14.53 -4.23 -22.26
N LEU A 217 -13.69 -5.20 -22.61
CA LEU A 217 -14.00 -6.63 -22.46
C LEU A 217 -14.15 -7.00 -20.97
N GLU A 218 -15.12 -7.88 -20.70
CA GLU A 218 -15.30 -8.50 -19.39
C GLU A 218 -14.08 -9.34 -19.04
N GLY A 219 -13.67 -9.33 -17.75
CA GLY A 219 -12.50 -10.05 -17.27
C GLY A 219 -11.26 -9.17 -17.11
N ILE A 220 -11.35 -7.86 -17.41
CA ILE A 220 -10.28 -6.88 -17.21
C ILE A 220 -10.64 -5.94 -16.06
N TYR A 221 -9.94 -6.05 -14.95
CA TYR A 221 -10.23 -5.29 -13.73
C TYR A 221 -9.01 -4.50 -13.24
N PHE A 222 -9.27 -3.39 -12.57
CA PHE A 222 -8.24 -2.76 -11.76
C PHE A 222 -7.90 -3.65 -10.56
N ALA A 223 -6.62 -3.76 -10.26
CA ALA A 223 -6.10 -4.59 -9.17
C ALA A 223 -6.77 -4.27 -7.82
N LYS A 224 -7.02 -2.97 -7.54
CA LYS A 224 -7.76 -2.54 -6.34
C LYS A 224 -9.14 -3.19 -6.27
N ASN A 225 -9.91 -3.16 -7.36
CA ASN A 225 -11.27 -3.70 -7.39
C ASN A 225 -11.27 -5.23 -7.20
N TYR A 226 -10.28 -5.91 -7.78
CA TYR A 226 -10.08 -7.34 -7.58
C TYR A 226 -9.80 -7.66 -6.11
N LEU A 227 -8.78 -7.03 -5.51
CA LEU A 227 -8.41 -7.27 -4.10
C LEU A 227 -9.53 -6.90 -3.14
N GLU A 228 -10.27 -5.82 -3.41
CA GLU A 228 -11.42 -5.40 -2.62
C GLU A 228 -12.54 -6.45 -2.69
N SER A 229 -12.89 -6.96 -3.88
CA SER A 229 -13.95 -7.96 -4.04
C SER A 229 -13.63 -9.25 -3.27
N VAL A 230 -12.37 -9.72 -3.38
CA VAL A 230 -11.91 -10.93 -2.67
C VAL A 230 -11.92 -10.73 -1.16
N THR A 231 -11.41 -9.59 -0.68
CA THR A 231 -11.37 -9.32 0.77
C THR A 231 -12.78 -9.14 1.35
N LYS A 232 -13.68 -8.45 0.65
CA LYS A 232 -15.08 -8.30 1.09
C LYS A 232 -15.79 -9.65 1.19
N SER A 233 -15.69 -10.47 0.15
CA SER A 233 -16.26 -11.81 0.16
C SER A 233 -15.68 -12.69 1.26
N LEU A 234 -14.35 -12.63 1.48
CA LEU A 234 -13.70 -13.34 2.58
C LEU A 234 -14.27 -12.93 3.94
N LEU A 235 -14.40 -11.63 4.20
CA LEU A 235 -14.87 -11.12 5.50
C LEU A 235 -16.37 -11.30 5.73
N ASN A 236 -17.17 -11.28 4.67
CA ASN A 236 -18.62 -11.37 4.75
C ASN A 236 -19.14 -12.82 4.79
N SER A 237 -18.47 -13.72 4.08
CA SER A 237 -19.00 -15.06 3.82
C SER A 237 -17.95 -16.16 3.78
N ASN A 238 -16.69 -15.86 4.10
CA ASN A 238 -15.58 -16.80 3.91
C ASN A 238 -15.45 -17.29 2.45
N LEU A 239 -15.71 -16.38 1.48
CA LEU A 239 -15.69 -16.61 0.03
C LEU A 239 -16.87 -17.47 -0.50
N GLU A 240 -17.93 -17.63 0.27
CA GLU A 240 -19.08 -18.49 -0.11
C GLU A 240 -20.21 -17.70 -0.81
N ASP A 241 -20.16 -16.35 -0.87
CA ASP A 241 -21.20 -15.50 -1.45
C ASP A 241 -21.16 -15.44 -2.99
N GLY A 242 -20.10 -15.94 -3.61
CA GLY A 242 -19.92 -15.87 -5.07
C GLY A 242 -19.68 -14.46 -5.64
N LEU A 243 -19.41 -13.46 -4.78
CA LEU A 243 -19.24 -12.07 -5.20
C LEU A 243 -17.76 -11.72 -5.48
N ALA A 244 -16.82 -12.57 -5.05
CA ALA A 244 -15.41 -12.37 -5.37
C ALA A 244 -15.16 -12.56 -6.87
N ILE A 245 -14.32 -11.67 -7.44
CA ILE A 245 -13.77 -11.92 -8.77
C ILE A 245 -12.90 -13.17 -8.68
N ASP A 246 -13.25 -14.20 -9.43
CA ASP A 246 -12.64 -15.52 -9.34
C ASP A 246 -11.52 -15.72 -10.37
N ALA A 247 -10.37 -16.25 -9.94
CA ALA A 247 -9.25 -16.63 -10.79
C ALA A 247 -9.10 -18.15 -10.99
N LYS A 248 -9.99 -18.95 -10.39
CA LYS A 248 -9.89 -20.42 -10.44
C LYS A 248 -9.90 -20.93 -11.88
N ASP A 249 -8.96 -21.81 -12.18
CA ASP A 249 -8.78 -22.47 -13.49
C ASP A 249 -8.56 -21.52 -14.68
N LYS A 250 -8.22 -20.23 -14.42
CA LYS A 250 -7.95 -19.21 -15.43
C LYS A 250 -6.44 -18.99 -15.64
N ASP A 251 -6.10 -18.61 -16.86
CA ASP A 251 -4.83 -17.97 -17.17
C ASP A 251 -4.95 -16.50 -16.81
N VAL A 252 -4.08 -16.03 -15.91
CA VAL A 252 -4.13 -14.68 -15.37
C VAL A 252 -2.94 -13.87 -15.84
N VAL A 253 -3.20 -12.64 -16.29
CA VAL A 253 -2.15 -11.66 -16.61
C VAL A 253 -2.29 -10.46 -15.67
N ILE A 254 -1.19 -10.12 -15.00
CA ILE A 254 -1.08 -8.94 -14.13
C ILE A 254 -0.19 -7.92 -14.84
N ILE A 255 -0.71 -6.72 -15.09
CA ILE A 255 0.04 -5.63 -15.73
C ILE A 255 0.52 -4.66 -14.65
N GLY A 256 1.84 -4.65 -14.41
CA GLY A 256 2.53 -3.87 -13.40
C GLY A 256 3.35 -4.71 -12.43
N GLY A 257 4.62 -4.34 -12.25
CA GLY A 257 5.62 -5.07 -11.46
C GLY A 257 5.72 -4.67 -9.97
N GLY A 258 4.86 -3.76 -9.48
CA GLY A 258 4.92 -3.27 -8.10
C GLY A 258 4.26 -4.18 -7.06
N ASP A 259 4.24 -3.70 -5.80
CA ASP A 259 3.70 -4.44 -4.64
C ASP A 259 2.23 -4.87 -4.84
N THR A 260 1.40 -4.02 -5.46
CA THR A 260 0.00 -4.37 -5.76
C THR A 260 -0.09 -5.55 -6.73
N GLY A 261 0.80 -5.62 -7.73
CA GLY A 261 0.88 -6.75 -8.65
C GLY A 261 1.28 -8.05 -7.94
N ASN A 262 2.22 -7.95 -7.00
CA ASN A 262 2.62 -9.07 -6.16
C ASN A 262 1.47 -9.55 -5.24
N ASP A 263 0.72 -8.62 -4.65
CA ASP A 263 -0.46 -8.93 -3.83
C ASP A 263 -1.57 -9.62 -4.65
N CYS A 264 -1.79 -9.17 -5.89
CA CYS A 264 -2.69 -9.85 -6.84
C CYS A 264 -2.20 -11.27 -7.16
N MET A 265 -0.90 -11.42 -7.43
CA MET A 265 -0.29 -12.72 -7.74
C MET A 265 -0.53 -13.74 -6.65
N ALA A 266 -0.22 -13.40 -5.40
CA ALA A 266 -0.46 -14.27 -4.26
C ALA A 266 -1.95 -14.62 -4.10
N THR A 267 -2.85 -13.68 -4.40
CA THR A 267 -4.29 -13.88 -4.30
C THR A 267 -4.80 -14.85 -5.37
N VAL A 268 -4.42 -14.67 -6.65
CA VAL A 268 -4.85 -15.57 -7.73
C VAL A 268 -4.31 -16.99 -7.57
N ILE A 269 -3.09 -17.13 -7.02
CA ILE A 269 -2.52 -18.44 -6.70
C ILE A 269 -3.36 -19.19 -5.67
N ARG A 270 -3.83 -18.49 -4.61
CA ARG A 270 -4.68 -19.06 -3.57
C ARG A 270 -6.08 -19.40 -4.07
N GLN A 271 -6.59 -18.68 -5.05
CA GLN A 271 -7.85 -19.03 -5.73
C GLN A 271 -7.70 -20.21 -6.70
N GLY A 272 -6.48 -20.67 -6.99
CA GLY A 272 -6.25 -21.83 -7.86
C GLY A 272 -6.18 -21.50 -9.34
N CYS A 273 -5.56 -20.38 -9.72
CA CYS A 273 -5.33 -20.06 -11.13
C CYS A 273 -4.53 -21.16 -11.84
N ARG A 274 -4.79 -21.34 -13.15
CA ARG A 274 -4.08 -22.31 -14.01
C ARG A 274 -2.65 -21.84 -14.30
N SER A 275 -2.48 -20.56 -14.62
CA SER A 275 -1.20 -19.91 -14.81
C SER A 275 -1.27 -18.45 -14.39
N VAL A 276 -0.13 -17.82 -14.12
CA VAL A 276 -0.02 -16.39 -13.89
C VAL A 276 1.22 -15.82 -14.54
N ARG A 277 1.08 -14.65 -15.19
CA ARG A 277 2.16 -13.83 -15.73
C ARG A 277 2.08 -12.43 -15.12
N GLN A 278 3.23 -11.84 -14.83
CA GLN A 278 3.33 -10.45 -14.41
C GLN A 278 4.16 -9.66 -15.43
N LEU A 279 3.54 -8.68 -16.07
CA LEU A 279 4.16 -7.88 -17.13
C LEU A 279 4.66 -6.56 -16.57
N GLU A 280 5.92 -6.24 -16.84
CA GLU A 280 6.57 -4.99 -16.46
C GLU A 280 7.09 -4.27 -17.70
N ILE A 281 6.72 -3.00 -17.85
CA ILE A 281 7.16 -2.16 -18.97
C ILE A 281 8.62 -1.75 -18.85
N ASN A 282 9.13 -1.68 -17.63
CA ASN A 282 10.50 -1.33 -17.33
C ASN A 282 11.45 -2.53 -17.49
N PRO A 283 12.74 -2.28 -17.73
CA PRO A 283 13.75 -3.34 -17.68
C PRO A 283 13.89 -3.93 -16.27
N CYS A 284 14.35 -5.17 -16.22
CA CYS A 284 14.69 -5.83 -14.97
C CYS A 284 15.73 -5.01 -14.20
N LEU A 285 15.50 -4.83 -12.90
CA LEU A 285 16.46 -4.15 -12.04
C LEU A 285 17.71 -5.00 -11.83
N PRO A 286 18.88 -4.38 -11.59
CA PRO A 286 20.11 -5.10 -11.31
C PRO A 286 20.05 -5.84 -9.97
N HIS A 287 20.81 -6.93 -9.82
CA HIS A 287 20.87 -7.72 -8.59
C HIS A 287 21.63 -7.04 -7.44
N SER A 288 22.41 -6.00 -7.73
CA SER A 288 23.16 -5.22 -6.75
C SER A 288 23.06 -3.74 -7.06
N ARG A 289 23.38 -2.89 -6.07
CA ARG A 289 23.40 -1.44 -6.26
C ARG A 289 24.35 -1.04 -7.38
N THR A 290 23.89 -0.11 -8.20
CA THR A 290 24.69 0.52 -9.27
C THR A 290 25.32 1.82 -8.78
N ALA A 291 26.27 2.38 -9.53
CA ALA A 291 26.97 3.61 -9.19
C ALA A 291 26.02 4.83 -9.08
N ASP A 292 24.90 4.83 -9.81
CA ASP A 292 23.84 5.85 -9.75
C ASP A 292 22.82 5.62 -8.61
N ASN A 293 22.93 4.50 -7.87
CA ASN A 293 22.10 4.20 -6.70
C ASN A 293 22.94 3.77 -5.48
N PRO A 294 23.91 4.60 -5.04
CA PRO A 294 24.77 4.28 -3.91
C PRO A 294 23.98 4.29 -2.58
N TRP A 295 24.48 3.57 -1.58
CA TRP A 295 24.03 3.75 -0.21
C TRP A 295 24.24 5.22 0.22
N PRO A 296 23.35 5.83 1.00
CA PRO A 296 22.19 5.27 1.71
C PRO A 296 20.84 5.38 0.97
N GLN A 297 20.83 5.62 -0.32
CA GLN A 297 19.58 5.67 -1.09
C GLN A 297 18.79 4.39 -0.93
N PHE A 298 17.46 4.46 -1.13
CA PHE A 298 16.63 3.25 -1.21
C PHE A 298 17.14 2.34 -2.32
N PRO A 299 17.38 1.04 -2.06
CA PRO A 299 17.98 0.15 -3.03
C PRO A 299 17.05 -0.14 -4.22
N ARG A 300 17.44 0.28 -5.42
CA ARG A 300 16.81 -0.07 -6.69
C ARG A 300 17.45 -1.35 -7.23
N ILE A 301 17.10 -2.48 -6.63
CA ILE A 301 17.64 -3.78 -6.98
C ILE A 301 16.51 -4.78 -7.22
N PHE A 302 16.79 -5.80 -8.02
CA PHE A 302 15.87 -6.92 -8.24
C PHE A 302 15.58 -7.62 -6.92
N LYS A 303 14.31 -7.73 -6.60
CA LYS A 303 13.80 -8.43 -5.41
C LYS A 303 12.70 -9.37 -5.82
N THR A 304 12.62 -10.49 -5.14
CA THR A 304 11.48 -11.40 -5.23
C THR A 304 10.70 -11.29 -3.94
N ASP A 305 9.42 -11.00 -4.03
CA ASP A 305 8.52 -10.87 -2.89
C ASP A 305 7.64 -12.13 -2.79
N TYR A 306 6.90 -12.26 -1.69
CA TYR A 306 6.19 -13.47 -1.29
C TYR A 306 5.29 -14.09 -2.37
N GLY A 307 4.52 -13.28 -3.12
CA GLY A 307 3.64 -13.80 -4.18
C GLY A 307 4.40 -14.33 -5.38
N GLN A 308 5.53 -13.70 -5.71
CA GLN A 308 6.43 -14.16 -6.77
C GLN A 308 7.14 -15.45 -6.35
N GLU A 309 7.59 -15.56 -5.08
CA GLU A 309 8.18 -16.79 -4.53
C GLU A 309 7.19 -17.95 -4.57
N GLU A 310 5.94 -17.71 -4.19
CA GLU A 310 4.85 -18.69 -4.27
C GLU A 310 4.59 -19.13 -5.72
N ALA A 311 4.59 -18.20 -6.68
CA ALA A 311 4.42 -18.50 -8.10
C ALA A 311 5.58 -19.35 -8.62
N ILE A 312 6.83 -18.98 -8.32
CA ILE A 312 8.01 -19.75 -8.68
C ILE A 312 7.94 -21.15 -8.08
N HIS A 313 7.53 -21.27 -6.83
CA HIS A 313 7.40 -22.59 -6.18
C HIS A 313 6.34 -23.45 -6.87
N LYS A 314 5.15 -22.87 -7.17
CA LYS A 314 4.02 -23.59 -7.78
C LYS A 314 4.28 -23.95 -9.25
N PHE A 315 4.74 -23.00 -10.05
CA PHE A 315 4.84 -23.13 -11.50
C PHE A 315 6.26 -23.47 -11.99
N LYS A 316 7.27 -23.51 -11.10
CA LYS A 316 8.68 -23.84 -11.37
C LYS A 316 9.39 -22.90 -12.35
N GLN A 317 8.82 -21.68 -12.53
CA GLN A 317 9.41 -20.62 -13.34
C GLN A 317 9.04 -19.26 -12.77
N ASP A 318 9.87 -18.25 -13.04
CA ASP A 318 9.57 -16.86 -12.66
C ASP A 318 8.41 -16.34 -13.54
N PRO A 319 7.32 -15.85 -12.94
CA PRO A 319 6.17 -15.35 -13.70
C PRO A 319 6.38 -13.97 -14.31
N ARG A 320 7.50 -13.30 -14.01
CA ARG A 320 7.74 -11.91 -14.41
C ARG A 320 8.36 -11.82 -15.80
N GLU A 321 7.82 -10.93 -16.61
CA GLU A 321 8.33 -10.58 -17.94
C GLU A 321 8.58 -9.08 -17.98
N PHE A 322 9.79 -8.67 -18.38
CA PHE A 322 10.25 -7.29 -18.37
C PHE A 322 10.34 -6.73 -19.79
N CYS A 323 10.32 -5.41 -19.92
CA CYS A 323 10.32 -4.73 -21.22
C CYS A 323 9.15 -5.17 -22.11
N ILE A 324 7.95 -5.32 -21.53
CA ILE A 324 6.75 -5.76 -22.26
C ILE A 324 5.73 -4.64 -22.31
N THR A 325 5.26 -4.33 -23.51
CA THR A 325 4.14 -3.41 -23.79
C THR A 325 2.92 -4.22 -24.20
N THR A 326 1.76 -3.95 -23.58
CA THR A 326 0.47 -4.48 -24.02
C THR A 326 -0.09 -3.61 -25.14
N LYS A 327 -0.41 -4.21 -26.29
CA LYS A 327 -0.89 -3.51 -27.49
C LYS A 327 -2.41 -3.51 -27.61
N GLU A 328 -3.03 -4.64 -27.26
CA GLU A 328 -4.48 -4.79 -27.27
C GLU A 328 -4.91 -5.96 -26.39
N PHE A 329 -6.16 -5.95 -25.97
CA PHE A 329 -6.85 -7.07 -25.36
C PHE A 329 -7.67 -7.77 -26.43
N LEU A 330 -7.49 -9.08 -26.54
CA LEU A 330 -8.23 -9.93 -27.48
C LEU A 330 -9.42 -10.53 -26.76
N GLY A 331 -10.56 -10.63 -27.45
CA GLY A 331 -11.77 -11.13 -26.84
C GLY A 331 -12.61 -12.03 -27.74
N GLU A 332 -13.41 -12.88 -27.10
CA GLU A 332 -14.42 -13.71 -27.72
C GLU A 332 -15.71 -13.56 -26.90
N ASP A 333 -16.85 -13.40 -27.56
CA ASP A 333 -18.16 -13.23 -26.93
C ASP A 333 -18.21 -12.15 -25.82
N GLY A 334 -17.47 -11.03 -26.04
CA GLY A 334 -17.41 -9.91 -25.09
C GLY A 334 -16.50 -10.13 -23.86
N LYS A 335 -15.78 -11.26 -23.79
CA LYS A 335 -14.86 -11.60 -22.70
C LYS A 335 -13.42 -11.63 -23.18
N VAL A 336 -12.49 -11.26 -22.31
CA VAL A 336 -11.07 -11.34 -22.61
C VAL A 336 -10.64 -12.80 -22.78
N SER A 337 -9.94 -13.10 -23.88
CA SER A 337 -9.40 -14.42 -24.19
C SER A 337 -7.85 -14.40 -24.30
N GLY A 338 -7.25 -13.23 -24.45
CA GLY A 338 -5.81 -13.07 -24.54
C GLY A 338 -5.36 -11.63 -24.65
N LEU A 339 -4.05 -11.43 -24.73
CA LEU A 339 -3.40 -10.14 -24.94
C LEU A 339 -2.41 -10.24 -26.10
N ARG A 340 -2.37 -9.20 -26.95
CA ARG A 340 -1.25 -8.98 -27.86
C ARG A 340 -0.19 -8.14 -27.16
N LEU A 341 1.00 -8.70 -27.04
CA LEU A 341 2.15 -8.12 -26.38
C LEU A 341 3.25 -7.80 -27.39
N CYS A 342 4.12 -6.86 -27.05
CA CYS A 342 5.29 -6.52 -27.82
C CYS A 342 6.46 -6.24 -26.88
N GLN A 343 7.67 -6.66 -27.24
CA GLN A 343 8.86 -6.23 -26.51
C GLN A 343 9.12 -4.75 -26.75
N ASN A 344 9.67 -4.07 -25.75
CA ASN A 344 10.07 -2.68 -25.86
C ASN A 344 11.52 -2.45 -25.48
N GLU A 345 12.09 -1.36 -25.95
CA GLU A 345 13.35 -0.80 -25.50
C GLU A 345 13.14 0.66 -25.06
N TRP A 346 13.88 1.11 -24.06
CA TRP A 346 13.77 2.49 -23.60
C TRP A 346 14.67 3.41 -24.43
N LYS A 347 14.07 4.39 -25.11
CA LYS A 347 14.76 5.37 -25.94
C LYS A 347 14.61 6.78 -25.39
N GLN A 348 15.64 7.57 -25.54
CA GLN A 348 15.57 9.00 -25.24
C GLN A 348 14.94 9.75 -26.43
N ILE A 349 13.72 10.25 -26.24
CA ILE A 349 12.99 11.05 -27.24
C ILE A 349 12.66 12.40 -26.60
N ASN A 350 13.10 13.50 -27.23
CA ASN A 350 12.89 14.87 -26.71
C ASN A 350 13.31 15.06 -25.26
N GLY A 351 14.44 14.46 -24.85
CA GLY A 351 14.97 14.55 -23.47
C GLY A 351 14.27 13.69 -22.43
N ARG A 352 13.28 12.88 -22.83
CA ARG A 352 12.56 11.95 -21.95
C ARG A 352 12.81 10.51 -22.37
N MET A 353 12.99 9.63 -21.39
CA MET A 353 13.02 8.18 -21.62
C MET A 353 11.59 7.70 -21.84
N VAL A 354 11.34 7.03 -22.95
CA VAL A 354 10.05 6.43 -23.31
C VAL A 354 10.24 5.01 -23.82
N PRO A 355 9.31 4.08 -23.53
CA PRO A 355 9.35 2.75 -24.12
C PRO A 355 8.98 2.83 -25.60
N ALA A 356 9.77 2.22 -26.46
CA ALA A 356 9.55 2.09 -27.89
C ALA A 356 9.44 0.61 -28.26
N ASP A 357 8.38 0.23 -28.96
CA ASP A 357 8.17 -1.15 -29.38
C ASP A 357 9.30 -1.64 -30.31
N ILE A 358 9.67 -2.89 -30.17
CA ILE A 358 10.62 -3.59 -31.05
C ILE A 358 9.81 -4.31 -32.13
N PRO A 359 9.83 -3.85 -33.41
CA PRO A 359 9.04 -4.47 -34.47
C PRO A 359 9.36 -5.95 -34.65
N GLY A 360 8.32 -6.75 -34.93
CA GLY A 360 8.48 -8.20 -35.19
C GLY A 360 8.60 -9.04 -33.91
N THR A 361 8.39 -8.46 -32.74
CA THR A 361 8.37 -9.17 -31.46
C THR A 361 6.95 -9.38 -30.91
N GLU A 362 5.95 -9.02 -31.70
CA GLU A 362 4.54 -9.18 -31.32
C GLU A 362 4.19 -10.65 -31.15
N HIS A 363 3.53 -10.94 -30.03
CA HIS A 363 3.03 -12.29 -29.73
C HIS A 363 1.75 -12.23 -28.92
N VAL A 364 1.02 -13.32 -28.91
CA VAL A 364 -0.24 -13.44 -28.17
C VAL A 364 -0.06 -14.38 -27.00
N VAL A 365 -0.59 -13.95 -25.83
CA VAL A 365 -0.68 -14.80 -24.64
C VAL A 365 -2.14 -15.00 -24.25
N PRO A 366 -2.55 -16.21 -23.81
CA PRO A 366 -3.91 -16.45 -23.35
C PRO A 366 -4.14 -15.77 -21.99
N ALA A 367 -5.34 -15.24 -21.78
CA ALA A 367 -5.79 -14.74 -20.49
C ALA A 367 -7.31 -14.69 -20.39
N GLN A 368 -7.87 -15.21 -19.33
CA GLN A 368 -9.30 -15.10 -19.00
C GLN A 368 -9.54 -14.12 -17.83
N LEU A 369 -8.46 -13.64 -17.23
CA LEU A 369 -8.49 -12.60 -16.20
C LEU A 369 -7.26 -11.69 -16.36
N VAL A 370 -7.50 -10.38 -16.44
CA VAL A 370 -6.44 -9.37 -16.51
C VAL A 370 -6.58 -8.39 -15.36
N LEU A 371 -5.48 -8.17 -14.64
CA LEU A 371 -5.44 -7.27 -13.49
C LEU A 371 -4.50 -6.10 -13.75
N LEU A 372 -5.05 -4.88 -13.78
CA LEU A 372 -4.29 -3.66 -14.00
C LEU A 372 -3.75 -3.15 -12.66
N ALA A 373 -2.45 -3.37 -12.42
CA ALA A 373 -1.73 -3.00 -11.20
C ALA A 373 -0.73 -1.86 -11.44
N MET A 374 -1.12 -0.84 -12.21
CA MET A 374 -0.24 0.23 -12.70
C MET A 374 -0.21 1.47 -11.80
N GLY A 375 -0.73 1.38 -10.56
CA GLY A 375 -0.80 2.49 -9.60
C GLY A 375 -1.94 3.48 -9.89
N PHE A 376 -1.84 4.65 -9.26
CA PHE A 376 -2.88 5.68 -9.30
C PHE A 376 -2.33 6.98 -9.89
N VAL A 377 -3.21 7.81 -10.42
CA VAL A 377 -2.85 9.13 -10.98
C VAL A 377 -3.15 10.28 -10.01
N GLY A 378 -4.01 10.07 -9.03
CA GLY A 378 -4.35 11.10 -8.03
C GLY A 378 -5.63 10.81 -7.25
N SER A 379 -6.04 11.81 -6.50
CA SER A 379 -7.33 11.83 -5.80
C SER A 379 -8.46 12.24 -6.76
N GLU A 380 -9.70 11.98 -6.36
CA GLU A 380 -10.89 12.38 -7.13
C GLU A 380 -11.03 13.92 -7.19
N GLU A 381 -11.24 14.46 -8.39
CA GLU A 381 -11.38 15.89 -8.66
C GLU A 381 -12.52 16.53 -7.87
N ARG A 382 -13.65 15.85 -7.79
CA ARG A 382 -14.89 16.33 -7.17
C ARG A 382 -14.68 16.96 -5.80
N LEU A 383 -13.93 16.35 -4.91
CA LEU A 383 -13.72 16.86 -3.56
C LEU A 383 -12.92 18.17 -3.55
N PHE A 384 -11.95 18.31 -4.45
CA PHE A 384 -11.23 19.58 -4.60
C PHE A 384 -12.14 20.71 -5.05
N GLU A 385 -13.06 20.46 -5.97
CA GLU A 385 -14.04 21.41 -6.46
C GLU A 385 -15.04 21.81 -5.37
N GLU A 386 -15.62 20.83 -4.68
CA GLU A 386 -16.61 21.06 -3.62
C GLU A 386 -16.06 21.84 -2.42
N PHE A 387 -14.83 21.54 -1.99
CA PHE A 387 -14.15 22.26 -0.93
C PHE A 387 -13.37 23.47 -1.42
N LYS A 388 -13.42 23.79 -2.72
CA LYS A 388 -12.70 24.91 -3.37
C LYS A 388 -11.22 24.94 -3.05
N LEU A 389 -10.56 23.78 -3.10
CA LEU A 389 -9.15 23.64 -2.79
C LEU A 389 -8.29 23.88 -4.02
N ALA A 390 -7.19 24.61 -3.83
CA ALA A 390 -6.14 24.70 -4.83
C ALA A 390 -5.31 23.41 -4.85
N LYS A 391 -4.94 22.95 -6.05
CA LYS A 391 -4.03 21.84 -6.22
C LYS A 391 -2.60 22.32 -6.37
N ALA A 392 -1.67 21.61 -5.76
CA ALA A 392 -0.26 21.79 -6.04
C ALA A 392 0.07 21.34 -7.49
N PRO A 393 1.19 21.81 -8.09
CA PRO A 393 1.57 21.43 -9.45
C PRO A 393 1.75 19.93 -9.68
N ASN A 394 1.96 19.15 -8.63
CA ASN A 394 2.07 17.68 -8.64
C ASN A 394 0.70 16.98 -8.49
N GLY A 395 -0.40 17.72 -8.43
CA GLY A 395 -1.76 17.17 -8.31
C GLY A 395 -2.20 16.83 -6.87
N SER A 396 -1.38 17.17 -5.85
CA SER A 396 -1.74 16.97 -4.44
C SER A 396 -2.47 18.19 -3.86
#